data_eec030b06d6b7542c4ca396d0581ffa7
#
_entry.id   eec030b06d6b7542c4ca396d0581ffa7
#
_cell.length_a   1.000
_cell.length_b   1.000
_cell.length_c   1.000
_cell.angle_alpha   90.00
_cell.angle_beta   90.00
_cell.angle_gamma   90.00
#
_symmetry.space_group_name_H-M   'P 1'
#
loop_
_entity.id
_entity.type
_entity.pdbx_description
1 polymer ?
#
loop_
_entity_poly.entity_id
_entity_poly.type
_entity_poly.pdbx_seq_one_letter_code
_entity_poly.pdbx_strand_id
1 'polypeptide(L)'
;MDIPITARKAALVTEALDAGINMNPVREYTNADRAAWASEALEAYNQQAPATLLPVPERTERVRLGVLAAEASAKVTFNDPGDRVVDDQDSADRVIGDLVAQIFCLTDGRVSTRDLHQAAEELRSEAYPVSLNAVCAVAAAGAEREAAMLAALMDAAKSFGCDVPGMVASARDYFEDLKAEEAAASA
;
A
#
# COMPACT_ATOMS: atom_id res chain seq x y z
N MET A 1 -4.39 -3.29 -37.39
CA MET A 1 -5.63 -3.64 -36.69
C MET A 1 -5.22 -4.19 -35.34
N ASP A 2 -5.33 -3.37 -34.29
CA ASP A 2 -4.97 -3.81 -32.94
C ASP A 2 -6.12 -4.60 -32.33
N ILE A 3 -5.83 -5.84 -31.96
CA ILE A 3 -6.79 -6.71 -31.27
C ILE A 3 -6.95 -6.16 -29.84
N PRO A 4 -8.18 -5.89 -29.36
CA PRO A 4 -8.40 -5.40 -28.01
C PRO A 4 -7.76 -6.33 -26.97
N ILE A 5 -7.22 -5.76 -25.89
CA ILE A 5 -6.53 -6.50 -24.82
C ILE A 5 -7.42 -7.59 -24.22
N THR A 6 -8.73 -7.35 -24.11
CA THR A 6 -9.74 -8.33 -23.68
C THR A 6 -9.83 -9.55 -24.61
N ALA A 7 -9.73 -9.34 -25.92
CA ALA A 7 -9.74 -10.45 -26.89
C ALA A 7 -8.44 -11.28 -26.84
N ARG A 8 -7.31 -10.65 -26.57
CA ARG A 8 -6.02 -11.36 -26.33
C ARG A 8 -6.03 -12.18 -25.05
N LYS A 9 -6.58 -11.64 -23.95
CA LYS A 9 -6.74 -12.39 -22.69
C LYS A 9 -7.66 -13.60 -22.88
N ALA A 10 -8.79 -13.43 -23.55
CA ALA A 10 -9.72 -14.52 -23.84
C ALA A 10 -9.07 -15.62 -24.69
N ALA A 11 -8.30 -15.26 -25.72
CA ALA A 11 -7.61 -16.23 -26.58
C ALA A 11 -6.55 -17.04 -25.81
N LEU A 12 -5.76 -16.39 -24.93
CA LEU A 12 -4.77 -17.07 -24.08
C LEU A 12 -5.41 -18.03 -23.07
N VAL A 13 -6.56 -17.66 -22.51
CA VAL A 13 -7.32 -18.53 -21.58
C VAL A 13 -7.86 -19.76 -22.33
N THR A 14 -8.38 -19.60 -23.54
CA THR A 14 -8.88 -20.72 -24.35
C THR A 14 -7.74 -21.66 -24.74
N GLU A 15 -6.58 -21.13 -25.16
CA GLU A 15 -5.42 -21.91 -25.54
C GLU A 15 -4.83 -22.70 -24.36
N ALA A 16 -4.84 -22.09 -23.14
CA ALA A 16 -4.39 -22.75 -21.92
C ALA A 16 -5.36 -23.87 -21.46
N LEU A 17 -6.67 -23.69 -21.63
CA LEU A 17 -7.67 -24.70 -21.34
C LEU A 17 -7.57 -25.90 -22.33
N ASP A 18 -7.34 -25.62 -23.60
CA ASP A 18 -7.15 -26.65 -24.64
C ASP A 18 -5.83 -27.45 -24.42
N ALA A 19 -4.82 -26.81 -23.79
CA ALA A 19 -3.57 -27.47 -23.42
C ALA A 19 -3.67 -28.30 -22.12
N GLY A 20 -4.84 -28.38 -21.49
CA GLY A 20 -5.05 -29.12 -20.23
C GLY A 20 -4.35 -28.47 -19.02
N ILE A 21 -3.93 -27.21 -19.14
CA ILE A 21 -3.39 -26.43 -18.03
C ILE A 21 -4.56 -26.07 -17.12
N ASN A 22 -4.56 -26.61 -15.92
CA ASN A 22 -5.56 -26.30 -14.89
C ASN A 22 -5.32 -24.85 -14.40
N MET A 23 -5.81 -23.89 -15.19
CA MET A 23 -5.85 -22.50 -14.76
C MET A 23 -6.99 -22.40 -13.74
N ASN A 24 -6.65 -22.48 -12.45
CA ASN A 24 -7.54 -21.88 -11.47
C ASN A 24 -7.87 -20.47 -11.96
N PRO A 25 -9.17 -20.09 -12.02
CA PRO A 25 -9.50 -18.72 -12.38
C PRO A 25 -8.64 -17.81 -11.51
N VAL A 26 -7.84 -16.95 -12.15
CA VAL A 26 -7.06 -15.94 -11.43
C VAL A 26 -8.10 -15.17 -10.62
N ARG A 27 -8.11 -15.41 -9.31
CA ARG A 27 -9.04 -14.71 -8.42
C ARG A 27 -8.67 -13.24 -8.51
N GLU A 28 -9.56 -12.44 -9.08
CA GLU A 28 -9.41 -10.99 -9.04
C GLU A 28 -9.60 -10.57 -7.58
N TYR A 29 -8.55 -10.00 -7.01
CA TYR A 29 -8.61 -9.52 -5.64
C TYR A 29 -9.41 -8.23 -5.56
N THR A 30 -10.32 -8.18 -4.62
CA THR A 30 -11.16 -7.01 -4.35
C THR A 30 -10.43 -5.96 -3.50
N ASN A 31 -10.97 -4.75 -3.42
CA ASN A 31 -10.47 -3.74 -2.48
C ASN A 31 -10.59 -4.20 -1.02
N ALA A 32 -11.58 -5.05 -0.70
CA ALA A 32 -11.70 -5.66 0.61
C ALA A 32 -10.55 -6.64 0.92
N ASP A 33 -10.12 -7.44 -0.04
CA ASP A 33 -8.94 -8.32 0.13
C ASP A 33 -7.68 -7.47 0.38
N ARG A 34 -7.49 -6.39 -0.36
CA ARG A 34 -6.36 -5.46 -0.20
C ARG A 34 -6.37 -4.74 1.14
N ALA A 35 -7.55 -4.29 1.59
CA ALA A 35 -7.70 -3.70 2.91
C ALA A 35 -7.38 -4.71 4.02
N ALA A 36 -7.74 -5.98 3.86
CA ALA A 36 -7.39 -7.02 4.82
C ALA A 36 -5.86 -7.22 4.91
N TRP A 37 -5.14 -7.20 3.78
CA TRP A 37 -3.67 -7.29 3.78
C TRP A 37 -3.01 -6.08 4.45
N ALA A 38 -3.53 -4.87 4.22
CA ALA A 38 -3.06 -3.68 4.91
C ALA A 38 -3.32 -3.76 6.43
N SER A 39 -4.41 -4.41 6.85
CA SER A 39 -4.72 -4.62 8.27
C SER A 39 -3.68 -5.52 8.95
N GLU A 40 -3.20 -6.57 8.30
CA GLU A 40 -2.11 -7.42 8.79
C GLU A 40 -0.82 -6.63 8.96
N ALA A 41 -0.49 -5.77 7.98
CA ALA A 41 0.67 -4.89 8.06
C ALA A 41 0.53 -3.88 9.21
N LEU A 42 -0.67 -3.31 9.39
CA LEU A 42 -0.96 -2.36 10.47
C LEU A 42 -0.88 -3.03 11.84
N GLU A 43 -1.33 -4.28 11.97
CA GLU A 43 -1.18 -5.04 13.22
C GLU A 43 0.30 -5.26 13.55
N ALA A 44 1.11 -5.71 12.59
CA ALA A 44 2.54 -5.90 12.77
C ALA A 44 3.25 -4.59 13.13
N TYR A 45 2.89 -3.49 12.47
CA TYR A 45 3.37 -2.15 12.81
C TYR A 45 3.01 -1.77 14.25
N ASN A 46 1.74 -1.92 14.64
CA ASN A 46 1.24 -1.52 15.96
C ASN A 46 1.84 -2.33 17.12
N GLN A 47 2.22 -3.59 16.89
CA GLN A 47 2.90 -4.43 17.88
C GLN A 47 4.29 -3.90 18.27
N GLN A 48 4.94 -3.15 17.37
CA GLN A 48 6.30 -2.68 17.54
C GLN A 48 6.41 -1.16 17.66
N ALA A 49 5.43 -0.42 17.14
CA ALA A 49 5.41 1.03 17.20
C ALA A 49 5.02 1.53 18.61
N PRO A 50 5.45 2.73 19.01
CA PRO A 50 4.98 3.34 20.25
C PRO A 50 3.45 3.41 20.33
N ALA A 51 2.89 3.25 21.52
CA ALA A 51 1.45 3.30 21.75
C ALA A 51 0.85 4.68 21.40
N THR A 52 1.66 5.74 21.46
CA THR A 52 1.27 7.11 21.11
C THR A 52 1.97 7.57 19.84
N LEU A 53 1.31 8.43 19.05
CA LEU A 53 1.92 9.03 17.86
C LEU A 53 3.03 10.04 18.20
N LEU A 54 2.95 10.64 19.37
CA LEU A 54 3.89 11.66 19.79
C LEU A 54 4.61 11.24 21.09
N PRO A 55 5.93 11.46 21.19
CA PRO A 55 6.78 12.02 20.13
C PRO A 55 6.89 11.08 18.93
N VAL A 56 6.99 11.66 17.72
CA VAL A 56 7.20 10.88 16.50
C VAL A 56 8.53 10.12 16.61
N PRO A 57 8.58 8.82 16.29
CA PRO A 57 9.83 8.06 16.31
C PRO A 57 10.90 8.69 15.41
N GLU A 58 12.16 8.54 15.78
CA GLU A 58 13.27 8.97 14.93
C GLU A 58 13.24 8.26 13.56
N ARG A 59 13.82 8.89 12.55
CA ARG A 59 13.79 8.39 11.17
C ARG A 59 14.28 6.95 11.07
N THR A 60 15.36 6.58 11.75
CA THR A 60 15.89 5.20 11.73
C THR A 60 14.86 4.19 12.23
N GLU A 61 14.13 4.52 13.28
CA GLU A 61 13.08 3.67 13.82
C GLU A 61 11.87 3.62 12.88
N ARG A 62 11.49 4.74 12.24
CA ARG A 62 10.43 4.73 11.22
C ARG A 62 10.79 3.84 10.03
N VAL A 63 12.05 3.90 9.55
CA VAL A 63 12.55 2.99 8.50
C VAL A 63 12.37 1.53 8.90
N ARG A 64 12.82 1.15 10.10
CA ARG A 64 12.69 -0.21 10.62
C ARG A 64 11.21 -0.66 10.68
N LEU A 65 10.34 0.20 11.19
CA LEU A 65 8.90 -0.08 11.29
C LEU A 65 8.24 -0.17 9.91
N GLY A 66 8.66 0.64 8.96
CA GLY A 66 8.16 0.60 7.58
C GLY A 66 8.53 -0.71 6.87
N VAL A 67 9.78 -1.15 6.98
CA VAL A 67 10.22 -2.46 6.44
C VAL A 67 9.43 -3.60 7.07
N LEU A 68 9.29 -3.61 8.40
CA LEU A 68 8.52 -4.62 9.12
C LEU A 68 7.06 -4.72 8.61
N ALA A 69 6.39 -3.58 8.45
CA ALA A 69 5.01 -3.54 7.95
C ALA A 69 4.93 -4.05 6.51
N ALA A 70 5.87 -3.64 5.65
CA ALA A 70 5.93 -4.06 4.26
C ALA A 70 6.12 -5.58 4.13
N GLU A 71 7.05 -6.17 4.87
CA GLU A 71 7.29 -7.61 4.87
C GLU A 71 6.12 -8.40 5.49
N ALA A 72 5.39 -7.83 6.45
CA ALA A 72 4.19 -8.47 7.01
C ALA A 72 3.07 -8.55 5.96
N SER A 73 2.82 -7.48 5.21
CA SER A 73 1.88 -7.51 4.07
C SER A 73 2.35 -8.49 3.00
N ALA A 74 3.63 -8.48 2.65
CA ALA A 74 4.17 -9.33 1.60
C ALA A 74 4.02 -10.83 1.90
N LYS A 75 3.99 -11.23 3.17
CA LYS A 75 3.76 -12.63 3.58
C LYS A 75 2.38 -13.14 3.19
N VAL A 76 1.39 -12.27 3.11
CA VAL A 76 0.00 -12.64 2.75
C VAL A 76 -0.32 -12.36 1.29
N THR A 77 0.45 -11.48 0.62
CA THR A 77 0.25 -11.09 -0.78
C THR A 77 1.05 -11.93 -1.76
N PHE A 78 2.31 -12.25 -1.43
CA PHE A 78 3.21 -12.95 -2.35
C PHE A 78 3.40 -14.42 -1.95
N ASN A 79 3.35 -15.30 -2.95
CA ASN A 79 3.53 -16.74 -2.74
C ASN A 79 5.01 -17.13 -2.61
N ASP A 80 5.91 -16.45 -3.36
CA ASP A 80 7.33 -16.73 -3.30
C ASP A 80 7.96 -16.08 -2.06
N PRO A 81 8.70 -16.86 -1.22
CA PRO A 81 9.40 -16.30 -0.07
C PRO A 81 10.41 -15.20 -0.43
N GLY A 82 11.06 -15.26 -1.60
CA GLY A 82 11.99 -14.25 -2.08
C GLY A 82 11.32 -12.90 -2.35
N ASP A 83 10.03 -12.92 -2.69
CA ASP A 83 9.25 -11.71 -2.94
C ASP A 83 8.78 -11.00 -1.65
N ARG A 84 9.03 -11.60 -0.48
CA ARG A 84 8.53 -11.12 0.82
C ARG A 84 9.56 -10.32 1.62
N VAL A 85 10.73 -10.12 1.07
CA VAL A 85 11.84 -9.43 1.74
C VAL A 85 12.08 -8.08 1.07
N VAL A 86 12.40 -7.08 1.87
CA VAL A 86 12.77 -5.73 1.42
C VAL A 86 14.25 -5.52 1.71
N ASP A 87 15.11 -5.77 0.72
CA ASP A 87 16.57 -5.74 0.87
C ASP A 87 17.28 -4.85 -0.16
N ASP A 88 16.60 -4.44 -1.23
CA ASP A 88 17.10 -3.53 -2.24
C ASP A 88 16.03 -2.55 -2.76
N GLN A 89 16.40 -1.71 -3.74
CA GLN A 89 15.49 -0.73 -4.32
C GLN A 89 14.31 -1.38 -5.03
N ASP A 90 14.54 -2.44 -5.80
CA ASP A 90 13.51 -3.07 -6.63
C ASP A 90 12.48 -3.79 -5.74
N SER A 91 12.94 -4.50 -4.71
CA SER A 91 12.07 -5.13 -3.72
C SER A 91 11.30 -4.09 -2.89
N ALA A 92 11.95 -2.98 -2.51
CA ALA A 92 11.29 -1.88 -1.80
C ALA A 92 10.21 -1.22 -2.64
N ASP A 93 10.50 -0.90 -3.90
CA ASP A 93 9.55 -0.23 -4.80
C ASP A 93 8.30 -1.10 -5.01
N ARG A 94 8.49 -2.40 -5.20
CA ARG A 94 7.41 -3.37 -5.37
C ARG A 94 6.60 -3.58 -4.08
N VAL A 95 7.26 -3.98 -2.99
CA VAL A 95 6.57 -4.41 -1.76
C VAL A 95 5.97 -3.22 -1.01
N ILE A 96 6.72 -2.12 -0.89
CA ILE A 96 6.23 -0.91 -0.23
C ILE A 96 5.17 -0.22 -1.10
N GLY A 97 5.38 -0.14 -2.42
CA GLY A 97 4.43 0.46 -3.35
C GLY A 97 3.07 -0.24 -3.32
N ASP A 98 3.06 -1.57 -3.32
CA ASP A 98 1.84 -2.38 -3.15
C ASP A 98 1.14 -2.08 -1.83
N LEU A 99 1.88 -2.04 -0.71
CA LEU A 99 1.27 -1.76 0.59
C LEU A 99 0.71 -0.34 0.68
N VAL A 100 1.34 0.65 0.05
CA VAL A 100 0.79 2.03 -0.01
C VAL A 100 -0.59 2.03 -0.67
N ALA A 101 -0.77 1.32 -1.79
CA ALA A 101 -2.08 1.18 -2.43
C ALA A 101 -3.10 0.45 -1.54
N GLN A 102 -2.67 -0.60 -0.85
CA GLN A 102 -3.51 -1.35 0.10
C GLN A 102 -3.97 -0.49 1.29
N ILE A 103 -3.12 0.42 1.79
CA ILE A 103 -3.50 1.37 2.84
C ILE A 103 -4.61 2.32 2.35
N PHE A 104 -4.57 2.76 1.09
CA PHE A 104 -5.65 3.56 0.53
C PHE A 104 -6.97 2.79 0.47
N CYS A 105 -6.93 1.48 0.15
CA CYS A 105 -8.11 0.62 0.25
C CYS A 105 -8.61 0.49 1.71
N LEU A 106 -7.70 0.33 2.68
CA LEU A 106 -8.04 0.20 4.10
C LEU A 106 -8.72 1.47 4.65
N THR A 107 -8.32 2.64 4.17
CA THR A 107 -8.82 3.93 4.67
C THR A 107 -9.96 4.50 3.83
N ASP A 108 -10.37 3.81 2.75
CA ASP A 108 -11.46 4.28 1.88
C ASP A 108 -12.76 4.53 2.66
N GLY A 109 -13.45 5.60 2.30
CA GLY A 109 -14.65 6.04 3.00
C GLY A 109 -14.44 6.70 4.37
N ARG A 110 -13.21 6.66 4.94
CA ARG A 110 -12.85 7.34 6.20
C ARG A 110 -12.08 8.63 5.97
N VAL A 111 -11.05 8.58 5.15
CA VAL A 111 -10.21 9.74 4.80
C VAL A 111 -9.86 9.72 3.32
N SER A 112 -9.58 10.89 2.75
CA SER A 112 -9.07 10.94 1.39
C SER A 112 -7.59 10.50 1.33
N THR A 113 -7.17 9.92 0.19
CA THR A 113 -5.77 9.55 -0.05
C THR A 113 -4.84 10.76 0.07
N ARG A 114 -5.33 11.95 -0.29
CA ARG A 114 -4.61 13.21 -0.17
C ARG A 114 -4.36 13.59 1.29
N ASP A 115 -5.40 13.56 2.13
CA ASP A 115 -5.30 13.96 3.54
C ASP A 115 -4.43 12.98 4.32
N LEU A 116 -4.56 11.67 4.01
CA LEU A 116 -3.71 10.65 4.60
C LEU A 116 -2.23 10.86 4.24
N HIS A 117 -1.94 11.10 2.96
CA HIS A 117 -0.58 11.39 2.51
C HIS A 117 -0.02 12.66 3.15
N GLN A 118 -0.81 13.74 3.23
CA GLN A 118 -0.38 14.97 3.87
C GLN A 118 -0.09 14.78 5.36
N ALA A 119 -0.90 13.99 6.07
CA ALA A 119 -0.64 13.64 7.46
C ALA A 119 0.67 12.85 7.63
N ALA A 120 0.94 11.91 6.71
CA ALA A 120 2.21 11.17 6.70
C ALA A 120 3.41 12.10 6.46
N GLU A 121 3.30 13.09 5.56
CA GLU A 121 4.35 14.09 5.36
C GLU A 121 4.56 15.00 6.59
N GLU A 122 3.48 15.40 7.27
CA GLU A 122 3.59 16.16 8.54
C GLU A 122 4.35 15.35 9.60
N LEU A 123 4.07 14.04 9.73
CA LEU A 123 4.76 13.14 10.67
C LEU A 123 6.25 12.90 10.32
N ARG A 124 6.63 13.08 9.06
CA ARG A 124 8.02 12.95 8.58
C ARG A 124 8.80 14.25 8.64
N SER A 125 8.11 15.36 8.84
CA SER A 125 8.72 16.69 8.80
C SER A 125 9.72 16.87 9.94
N GLU A 126 10.92 17.30 9.59
CA GLU A 126 11.96 17.76 10.54
C GLU A 126 11.89 19.29 10.76
N ALA A 127 10.94 19.98 10.11
CA ALA A 127 10.75 21.41 10.25
C ALA A 127 10.17 21.76 11.63
N TYR A 128 10.60 22.88 12.21
CA TYR A 128 10.06 23.37 13.47
C TYR A 128 9.59 24.83 13.30
N PRO A 129 8.39 25.19 13.76
CA PRO A 129 7.37 24.32 14.36
C PRO A 129 6.70 23.41 13.31
N VAL A 130 6.38 22.18 13.71
CA VAL A 130 5.67 21.21 12.86
C VAL A 130 4.20 21.60 12.83
N SER A 131 3.61 21.68 11.62
CA SER A 131 2.16 21.70 11.46
C SER A 131 1.64 20.26 11.62
N LEU A 132 0.61 20.04 12.41
CA LEU A 132 -0.05 18.75 12.61
C LEU A 132 -1.55 18.83 12.23
N ASN A 133 -1.91 19.73 11.33
CA ASN A 133 -3.30 19.93 10.95
C ASN A 133 -3.88 18.72 10.24
N ALA A 134 -3.15 18.11 9.31
CA ALA A 134 -3.58 16.92 8.62
C ALA A 134 -3.56 15.69 9.57
N VAL A 135 -2.57 15.58 10.44
CA VAL A 135 -2.54 14.54 11.49
C VAL A 135 -3.77 14.62 12.39
N CYS A 136 -4.15 15.80 12.84
CA CYS A 136 -5.37 15.99 13.65
C CYS A 136 -6.64 15.63 12.87
N ALA A 137 -6.71 15.98 11.59
CA ALA A 137 -7.85 15.65 10.75
C ALA A 137 -8.01 14.13 10.55
N VAL A 138 -6.93 13.42 10.23
CA VAL A 138 -6.97 11.95 10.07
C VAL A 138 -7.21 11.24 11.40
N ALA A 139 -6.70 11.76 12.52
CA ALA A 139 -6.96 11.22 13.85
C ALA A 139 -8.45 11.34 14.22
N ALA A 140 -9.12 12.44 13.87
CA ALA A 140 -10.56 12.61 14.05
C ALA A 140 -11.38 11.58 13.26
N ALA A 141 -10.83 11.03 12.16
CA ALA A 141 -11.41 9.96 11.36
C ALA A 141 -10.94 8.55 11.78
N GLY A 142 -10.15 8.44 12.85
CA GLY A 142 -9.61 7.17 13.34
C GLY A 142 -8.61 6.52 12.39
N ALA A 143 -7.82 7.32 11.66
CA ALA A 143 -6.83 6.85 10.67
C ALA A 143 -5.39 7.32 10.99
N GLU A 144 -5.14 7.71 12.23
CA GLU A 144 -3.83 8.21 12.67
C GLU A 144 -2.73 7.15 12.62
N ARG A 145 -3.08 5.90 12.83
CA ARG A 145 -2.10 4.78 12.81
C ARG A 145 -1.73 4.42 11.38
N GLU A 146 -2.67 4.47 10.46
CA GLU A 146 -2.43 4.30 9.03
C GLU A 146 -1.55 5.43 8.48
N ALA A 147 -1.77 6.67 8.91
CA ALA A 147 -0.90 7.79 8.55
C ALA A 147 0.53 7.61 9.08
N ALA A 148 0.68 7.13 10.32
CA ALA A 148 1.98 6.84 10.91
C ALA A 148 2.70 5.68 10.20
N MET A 149 1.98 4.62 9.84
CA MET A 149 2.53 3.52 9.06
C MET A 149 2.94 3.99 7.66
N LEU A 150 2.11 4.81 6.98
CA LEU A 150 2.46 5.39 5.68
C LEU A 150 3.72 6.25 5.77
N ALA A 151 3.87 7.07 6.82
CA ALA A 151 5.09 7.85 7.06
C ALA A 151 6.32 6.96 7.19
N ALA A 152 6.20 5.85 7.92
CA ALA A 152 7.28 4.88 8.10
C ALA A 152 7.65 4.18 6.77
N LEU A 153 6.66 3.80 5.96
CA LEU A 153 6.87 3.22 4.63
C LEU A 153 7.57 4.19 3.67
N MET A 154 7.17 5.46 3.68
CA MET A 154 7.81 6.49 2.85
C MET A 154 9.27 6.73 3.26
N ASP A 155 9.61 6.67 4.55
CA ASP A 155 11.00 6.75 5.01
C ASP A 155 11.80 5.49 4.68
N ALA A 156 11.18 4.31 4.75
CA ALA A 156 11.78 3.05 4.33
C ALA A 156 12.09 3.08 2.81
N ALA A 157 11.12 3.40 1.97
CA ALA A 157 11.29 3.52 0.52
C ALA A 157 12.43 4.50 0.17
N LYS A 158 12.44 5.67 0.82
CA LYS A 158 13.51 6.67 0.63
C LYS A 158 14.89 6.12 1.03
N SER A 159 14.98 5.27 2.05
CA SER A 159 16.26 4.69 2.49
C SER A 159 16.84 3.70 1.49
N PHE A 160 15.99 3.07 0.68
CA PHE A 160 16.38 2.19 -0.44
C PHE A 160 16.56 2.93 -1.78
N GLY A 161 16.35 4.24 -1.81
CA GLY A 161 16.56 5.06 -3.01
C GLY A 161 15.36 5.15 -3.95
N CYS A 162 14.16 4.71 -3.51
CA CYS A 162 12.94 4.81 -4.33
C CYS A 162 12.50 6.27 -4.53
N ASP A 163 11.83 6.54 -5.65
CA ASP A 163 11.10 7.79 -5.90
C ASP A 163 9.78 7.79 -5.12
N VAL A 164 9.84 8.23 -3.87
CA VAL A 164 8.67 8.25 -2.97
C VAL A 164 7.48 9.04 -3.54
N PRO A 165 7.65 10.26 -4.10
CA PRO A 165 6.53 10.97 -4.73
C PRO A 165 5.89 10.19 -5.88
N GLY A 166 6.70 9.61 -6.76
CA GLY A 166 6.23 8.78 -7.87
C GLY A 166 5.52 7.52 -7.39
N MET A 167 6.06 6.82 -6.40
CA MET A 167 5.45 5.64 -5.79
C MET A 167 4.06 5.96 -5.20
N VAL A 168 3.93 7.02 -4.41
CA VAL A 168 2.64 7.41 -3.80
C VAL A 168 1.63 7.85 -4.86
N ALA A 169 2.08 8.54 -5.93
CA ALA A 169 1.22 8.92 -7.04
C ALA A 169 0.69 7.68 -7.77
N SER A 170 1.56 6.74 -8.13
CA SER A 170 1.19 5.47 -8.79
C SER A 170 0.24 4.63 -7.94
N ALA A 171 0.48 4.54 -6.63
CA ALA A 171 -0.40 3.83 -5.72
C ALA A 171 -1.81 4.46 -5.63
N ARG A 172 -1.89 5.79 -5.69
CA ARG A 172 -3.17 6.52 -5.71
C ARG A 172 -3.91 6.28 -7.02
N ASP A 173 -3.24 6.40 -8.16
CA ASP A 173 -3.85 6.18 -9.47
C ASP A 173 -4.39 4.75 -9.56
N TYR A 174 -3.61 3.77 -9.11
CA TYR A 174 -4.04 2.38 -9.06
C TYR A 174 -5.28 2.18 -8.16
N PHE A 175 -5.33 2.80 -6.99
CA PHE A 175 -6.49 2.74 -6.10
C PHE A 175 -7.75 3.35 -6.74
N GLU A 176 -7.64 4.49 -7.42
CA GLU A 176 -8.77 5.13 -8.10
C GLU A 176 -9.28 4.28 -9.26
N ASP A 177 -8.39 3.63 -10.02
CA ASP A 177 -8.76 2.69 -11.08
C ASP A 177 -9.55 1.50 -10.52
N LEU A 178 -9.10 0.92 -9.41
CA LEU A 178 -9.80 -0.18 -8.73
C LEU A 178 -11.21 0.22 -8.27
N LYS A 179 -11.37 1.43 -7.73
CA LYS A 179 -12.69 1.96 -7.34
C LYS A 179 -13.62 2.10 -8.54
N ALA A 180 -13.08 2.58 -9.66
CA ALA A 180 -13.86 2.74 -10.88
C ALA A 180 -14.31 1.37 -11.43
N GLU A 181 -13.44 0.36 -11.39
CA GLU A 181 -13.76 -1.01 -11.81
C GLU A 181 -14.84 -1.65 -10.92
N GLU A 182 -14.74 -1.53 -9.59
CA GLU A 182 -15.75 -2.05 -8.65
C GLU A 182 -17.11 -1.35 -8.82
N ALA A 183 -17.10 -0.03 -9.02
CA ALA A 183 -18.32 0.72 -9.29
C ALA A 183 -18.99 0.29 -10.59
N ALA A 184 -18.20 0.04 -11.64
CA ALA A 184 -18.71 -0.43 -12.92
C ALA A 184 -19.26 -1.88 -12.84
N ALA A 185 -18.65 -2.73 -12.02
CA ALA A 185 -19.12 -4.11 -11.81
C ALA A 185 -20.42 -4.19 -10.98
N SER A 186 -20.74 -3.13 -10.23
CA SER A 186 -21.92 -3.05 -9.35
C SER A 186 -23.13 -2.37 -10.00
N ALA A 187 -22.98 -1.80 -11.21
CA ALA A 187 -24.00 -1.07 -11.96
C ALA A 187 -24.74 -1.97 -12.97
#